data_5c604b89b1b1f644244b1dc88ceb715f
#
_entry.id   5c604b89b1b1f644244b1dc88ceb715f
#
_cell.length_a   1.000
_cell.length_b   1.000
_cell.length_c   1.000
_cell.angle_alpha   90.00
_cell.angle_beta   90.00
_cell.angle_gamma   90.00
#
_symmetry.space_group_name_H-M   'P 1'
#
loop_
_entity.id
_entity.type
_entity.pdbx_description
1 polymer ?
#
loop_
_entity_poly.entity_id
_entity_poly.type
_entity_poly.pdbx_seq_one_letter_code
_entity_poly.pdbx_strand_id
1 'polypeptide(L)'
;MIWKVEDSAFEGWGQEGWVPKDFDPVLRIDASPRKIGQVLFHPTASNVLASASGEYTVKLWDLANPDDPRSVLSGHGDIIQSMAFNPTGTLLATTCRDRKLRLFDPRTGGDPVRTTDGHGGIKGSRVTWMGDLDKIATTGFSKMSDRQVSVWEAGNLGNIKTITLDQSAGVVMPFWTDNNILFLGAFTSIKWPFVNFLITELPSWQRVQSCIFPI
;
A
#
# COMPACT_ATOMS: atom_id res chain seq x y z
N MET A 1 15.90 6.50 -7.80
CA MET A 1 15.96 7.19 -9.11
C MET A 1 14.53 7.43 -9.57
N ILE A 2 14.26 8.60 -10.12
CA ILE A 2 12.94 9.02 -10.64
C ILE A 2 13.13 9.38 -12.12
N TRP A 3 12.27 8.86 -12.97
CA TRP A 3 12.23 9.15 -14.41
C TRP A 3 10.97 9.93 -14.73
N LYS A 4 11.07 10.88 -15.63
CA LYS A 4 9.94 11.51 -16.29
C LYS A 4 9.89 10.95 -17.71
N VAL A 5 8.85 10.20 -18.02
CA VAL A 5 8.64 9.63 -19.35
C VAL A 5 7.50 10.41 -20.00
N GLU A 6 7.77 11.04 -21.13
CA GLU A 6 6.79 11.81 -21.89
C GLU A 6 5.91 10.86 -22.72
N ASP A 7 4.66 11.23 -22.97
CA ASP A 7 3.70 10.42 -23.73
C ASP A 7 4.22 10.10 -25.15
N SER A 8 5.00 11.01 -25.74
CA SER A 8 5.67 10.80 -27.03
C SER A 8 6.64 9.61 -27.07
N ALA A 9 7.08 9.13 -25.89
CA ALA A 9 7.92 7.93 -25.81
C ALA A 9 7.19 6.65 -26.21
N PHE A 10 5.86 6.67 -26.12
CA PHE A 10 5.01 5.54 -26.41
C PHE A 10 4.35 5.62 -27.79
N GLU A 11 4.65 6.67 -28.58
CA GLU A 11 4.16 6.79 -29.96
C GLU A 11 4.63 5.60 -30.79
N GLY A 12 3.67 4.92 -31.41
CA GLY A 12 3.92 3.70 -32.20
C GLY A 12 4.08 2.42 -31.38
N TRP A 13 3.87 2.45 -30.07
CA TRP A 13 3.94 1.24 -29.25
C TRP A 13 2.95 0.17 -29.76
N GLY A 14 3.47 -1.05 -29.92
CA GLY A 14 2.72 -2.18 -30.50
C GLY A 14 2.71 -2.23 -32.03
N GLN A 15 3.33 -1.27 -32.72
CA GLN A 15 3.55 -1.32 -34.17
C GLN A 15 4.84 -2.06 -34.51
N GLU A 16 4.88 -2.64 -35.71
CA GLU A 16 6.09 -3.31 -36.21
C GLU A 16 7.24 -2.30 -36.35
N GLY A 17 8.41 -2.64 -35.77
CA GLY A 17 9.59 -1.78 -35.80
C GLY A 17 9.67 -0.75 -34.66
N TRP A 18 8.70 -0.71 -33.73
CA TRP A 18 8.85 0.15 -32.54
C TRP A 18 9.99 -0.36 -31.64
N VAL A 19 10.87 0.55 -31.24
CA VAL A 19 11.99 0.26 -30.34
C VAL A 19 11.84 1.13 -29.08
N PRO A 20 11.95 0.54 -27.87
CA PRO A 20 11.92 1.30 -26.64
C PRO A 20 13.09 2.28 -26.57
N LYS A 21 12.84 3.50 -26.07
CA LYS A 21 13.86 4.51 -25.83
C LYS A 21 14.36 4.42 -24.41
N ASP A 22 15.68 4.51 -24.22
CA ASP A 22 16.28 4.68 -22.91
C ASP A 22 16.15 6.13 -22.45
N PHE A 23 15.85 6.31 -21.15
CA PHE A 23 15.76 7.61 -20.51
C PHE A 23 16.68 7.69 -19.31
N ASP A 24 17.40 8.79 -19.20
CA ASP A 24 18.14 9.10 -17.99
C ASP A 24 17.18 9.52 -16.85
N PRO A 25 17.48 9.16 -15.60
CA PRO A 25 16.68 9.60 -14.48
C PRO A 25 16.80 11.11 -14.29
N VAL A 26 15.67 11.79 -14.13
CA VAL A 26 15.63 13.24 -13.88
C VAL A 26 16.08 13.57 -12.44
N LEU A 27 15.99 12.60 -11.53
CA LEU A 27 16.40 12.78 -10.15
C LEU A 27 16.91 11.47 -9.54
N ARG A 28 17.99 11.57 -8.75
CA ARG A 28 18.52 10.49 -7.94
C ARG A 28 18.57 10.94 -6.48
N ILE A 29 17.97 10.15 -5.59
CA ILE A 29 17.93 10.39 -4.13
C ILE A 29 18.61 9.20 -3.45
N ASP A 30 19.60 9.45 -2.61
CA ASP A 30 20.24 8.45 -1.76
C ASP A 30 19.48 8.37 -0.42
N ALA A 31 18.29 7.78 -0.49
CA ALA A 31 17.29 7.81 0.58
C ALA A 31 17.70 6.99 1.82
N SER A 32 18.49 5.94 1.67
CA SER A 32 18.90 5.06 2.77
C SER A 32 20.05 4.15 2.33
N PRO A 33 21.02 3.84 3.22
CA PRO A 33 22.02 2.81 2.99
C PRO A 33 21.44 1.39 2.98
N ARG A 34 20.20 1.23 3.49
CA ARG A 34 19.47 -0.03 3.48
C ARG A 34 18.47 -0.09 2.32
N LYS A 35 18.01 -1.31 2.02
CA LYS A 35 17.04 -1.55 0.94
C LYS A 35 15.78 -0.69 1.13
N ILE A 36 15.37 0.00 0.08
CA ILE A 36 14.06 0.65 -0.02
C ILE A 36 13.02 -0.44 -0.36
N GLY A 37 12.02 -0.57 0.50
CA GLY A 37 10.95 -1.56 0.36
C GLY A 37 9.75 -1.03 -0.40
N GLN A 38 9.42 0.24 -0.22
CA GLN A 38 8.30 0.91 -0.87
C GLN A 38 8.58 2.37 -1.14
N VAL A 39 7.97 2.86 -2.22
CA VAL A 39 7.99 4.27 -2.64
C VAL A 39 6.58 4.64 -3.08
N LEU A 40 6.08 5.78 -2.62
CA LEU A 40 4.78 6.32 -3.00
C LEU A 40 4.89 7.82 -3.29
N PHE A 41 4.26 8.27 -4.37
CA PHE A 41 3.99 9.68 -4.57
C PHE A 41 2.82 10.12 -3.70
N HIS A 42 2.87 11.38 -3.27
CA HIS A 42 1.76 11.98 -2.53
C HIS A 42 0.57 12.20 -3.48
N PRO A 43 -0.67 11.89 -3.06
CA PRO A 43 -1.83 11.93 -3.96
C PRO A 43 -2.21 13.33 -4.44
N THR A 44 -1.93 14.36 -3.67
CA THR A 44 -2.35 15.75 -3.97
C THR A 44 -1.20 16.75 -4.10
N ALA A 45 -0.01 16.44 -3.55
CA ALA A 45 1.15 17.33 -3.65
C ALA A 45 2.11 16.80 -4.73
N SER A 46 2.36 17.60 -5.78
CA SER A 46 3.09 17.20 -7.00
C SER A 46 4.57 16.84 -6.77
N ASN A 47 5.21 17.40 -5.75
CA ASN A 47 6.65 17.22 -5.51
C ASN A 47 6.97 16.43 -4.25
N VAL A 48 6.00 15.69 -3.69
CA VAL A 48 6.19 14.96 -2.45
C VAL A 48 6.23 13.45 -2.71
N LEU A 49 7.28 12.82 -2.21
CA LEU A 49 7.52 11.38 -2.29
C LEU A 49 7.73 10.81 -0.89
N ALA A 50 7.14 9.65 -0.60
CA ALA A 50 7.41 8.87 0.59
C ALA A 50 8.23 7.63 0.24
N SER A 51 9.26 7.32 1.05
CA SER A 51 10.06 6.11 0.92
C SER A 51 10.16 5.36 2.25
N ALA A 52 9.83 4.07 2.25
CA ALA A 52 10.03 3.18 3.38
C ALA A 52 11.29 2.33 3.18
N SER A 53 12.17 2.31 4.17
CA SER A 53 13.45 1.61 4.12
C SER A 53 13.61 0.53 5.18
N GLY A 54 14.66 -0.27 5.05
CA GLY A 54 15.08 -1.24 6.06
C GLY A 54 15.66 -0.63 7.33
N GLU A 55 15.63 0.69 7.48
CA GLU A 55 15.91 1.43 8.73
C GLU A 55 14.65 1.54 9.61
N TYR A 56 13.52 0.95 9.19
CA TYR A 56 12.22 0.98 9.88
C TYR A 56 11.62 2.37 9.98
N THR A 57 11.98 3.25 9.06
CA THR A 57 11.47 4.62 8.95
C THR A 57 10.83 4.86 7.61
N VAL A 58 9.88 5.80 7.55
CA VAL A 58 9.41 6.40 6.32
C VAL A 58 9.97 7.81 6.24
N LYS A 59 10.63 8.13 5.14
CA LYS A 59 11.14 9.47 4.84
C LYS A 59 10.27 10.12 3.77
N LEU A 60 9.89 11.37 4.00
CA LEU A 60 9.20 12.18 3.00
C LEU A 60 10.18 13.16 2.38
N TRP A 61 10.12 13.28 1.07
CA TRP A 61 11.04 14.04 0.24
C TRP A 61 10.30 15.13 -0.51
N ASP A 62 10.90 16.31 -0.55
CA ASP A 62 10.53 17.33 -1.51
C ASP A 62 11.43 17.17 -2.75
N LEU A 63 10.84 16.81 -3.88
CA LEU A 63 11.59 16.56 -5.11
C LEU A 63 12.24 17.82 -5.70
N ALA A 64 11.83 19.01 -5.25
CA ALA A 64 12.48 20.26 -5.60
C ALA A 64 13.77 20.49 -4.80
N ASN A 65 13.86 19.91 -3.58
CA ASN A 65 15.00 20.01 -2.68
C ASN A 65 15.28 18.62 -2.08
N PRO A 66 15.88 17.71 -2.84
CA PRO A 66 15.98 16.29 -2.49
C PRO A 66 17.16 15.93 -1.58
N ASP A 67 17.99 16.88 -1.16
CA ASP A 67 19.23 16.62 -0.42
C ASP A 67 18.93 16.03 0.97
N ASP A 68 17.92 16.55 1.65
CA ASP A 68 17.49 16.09 2.96
C ASP A 68 15.98 15.73 2.99
N PRO A 69 15.59 14.71 3.80
CA PRO A 69 14.17 14.41 3.95
C PRO A 69 13.46 15.54 4.70
N ARG A 70 12.32 15.97 4.16
CA ARG A 70 11.50 16.99 4.79
C ARG A 70 10.90 16.55 6.12
N SER A 71 10.62 15.26 6.24
CA SER A 71 10.04 14.66 7.44
C SER A 71 10.45 13.19 7.54
N VAL A 72 10.63 12.72 8.75
CA VAL A 72 10.95 11.32 9.05
C VAL A 72 9.92 10.78 10.03
N LEU A 73 9.24 9.69 9.64
CA LEU A 73 8.25 9.00 10.45
C LEU A 73 8.92 7.78 11.09
N SER A 74 8.86 7.71 12.41
CA SER A 74 9.55 6.72 13.25
C SER A 74 8.58 5.82 14.04
N GLY A 75 9.09 5.05 14.99
CA GLY A 75 8.26 4.23 15.88
C GLY A 75 7.84 2.87 15.33
N HIS A 76 8.39 2.42 14.19
CA HIS A 76 8.21 1.04 13.71
C HIS A 76 9.25 0.13 14.38
N GLY A 77 8.80 -1.05 14.84
CA GLY A 77 9.66 -2.03 15.50
C GLY A 77 10.36 -3.02 14.56
N ASP A 78 9.97 -3.03 13.26
CA ASP A 78 10.49 -3.94 12.25
C ASP A 78 10.25 -3.36 10.85
N ILE A 79 10.49 -4.15 9.82
CA ILE A 79 10.33 -3.78 8.41
C ILE A 79 8.88 -3.36 8.10
N ILE A 80 8.73 -2.20 7.46
CA ILE A 80 7.47 -1.70 6.94
C ILE A 80 7.09 -2.54 5.72
N GLN A 81 5.92 -3.16 5.77
CA GLN A 81 5.45 -4.09 4.74
C GLN A 81 4.55 -3.43 3.71
N SER A 82 3.82 -2.41 4.11
CA SER A 82 2.97 -1.63 3.21
C SER A 82 2.69 -0.24 3.78
N MET A 83 2.51 0.73 2.90
CA MET A 83 2.08 2.07 3.25
C MET A 83 1.10 2.61 2.20
N ALA A 84 0.17 3.45 2.63
CA ALA A 84 -0.80 4.10 1.76
C ALA A 84 -1.20 5.47 2.33
N PHE A 85 -1.22 6.49 1.48
CA PHE A 85 -1.83 7.78 1.81
C PHE A 85 -3.35 7.70 1.75
N ASN A 86 -4.03 8.48 2.58
CA ASN A 86 -5.45 8.76 2.36
C ASN A 86 -5.62 9.63 1.10
N PRO A 87 -6.82 9.75 0.53
CA PRO A 87 -7.04 10.48 -0.72
C PRO A 87 -6.57 11.95 -0.69
N THR A 88 -6.64 12.59 0.46
CA THR A 88 -6.18 13.98 0.64
C THR A 88 -4.68 14.12 0.94
N GLY A 89 -3.99 13.01 1.24
CA GLY A 89 -2.57 13.00 1.61
C GLY A 89 -2.27 13.47 3.04
N THR A 90 -3.29 13.78 3.83
CA THR A 90 -3.12 14.30 5.20
C THR A 90 -2.72 13.23 6.22
N LEU A 91 -2.98 11.96 5.92
CA LEU A 91 -2.62 10.82 6.74
C LEU A 91 -1.93 9.73 5.92
N LEU A 92 -0.95 9.10 6.53
CA LEU A 92 -0.27 7.92 5.98
C LEU A 92 -0.51 6.73 6.89
N ALA A 93 -1.11 5.67 6.34
CA ALA A 93 -1.26 4.39 7.01
C ALA A 93 -0.08 3.47 6.70
N THR A 94 0.44 2.76 7.70
CA THR A 94 1.51 1.78 7.50
C THR A 94 1.19 0.47 8.19
N THR A 95 1.53 -0.65 7.55
CA THR A 95 1.60 -1.97 8.19
C THR A 95 3.04 -2.41 8.30
N CYS A 96 3.37 -3.02 9.42
CA CYS A 96 4.72 -3.40 9.77
C CYS A 96 4.79 -4.89 10.17
N ARG A 97 5.95 -5.51 10.00
CA ARG A 97 6.20 -6.89 10.42
C ARG A 97 6.09 -7.09 11.94
N ASP A 98 6.18 -6.02 12.72
CA ASP A 98 5.88 -6.01 14.16
C ASP A 98 4.39 -6.20 14.49
N ARG A 99 3.56 -6.47 13.47
CA ARG A 99 2.12 -6.76 13.54
C ARG A 99 1.27 -5.57 13.95
N LYS A 100 1.75 -4.36 13.77
CA LYS A 100 1.01 -3.13 14.09
C LYS A 100 0.59 -2.39 12.84
N LEU A 101 -0.61 -1.82 12.90
CA LEU A 101 -1.12 -0.80 12.00
C LEU A 101 -0.92 0.57 12.66
N ARG A 102 -0.35 1.51 11.92
CA ARG A 102 -0.06 2.86 12.40
C ARG A 102 -0.58 3.90 11.44
N LEU A 103 -1.02 5.02 11.99
CA LEU A 103 -1.33 6.25 11.25
C LEU A 103 -0.35 7.35 11.63
N PHE A 104 0.10 8.07 10.64
CA PHE A 104 0.99 9.22 10.78
C PHE A 104 0.38 10.46 10.13
N ASP A 105 0.64 11.63 10.69
CA ASP A 105 0.55 12.89 9.96
C ASP A 105 1.93 13.14 9.30
N PRO A 106 2.01 13.06 7.96
CA PRO A 106 3.28 13.18 7.25
C PRO A 106 3.94 14.57 7.39
N ARG A 107 3.18 15.57 7.80
CA ARG A 107 3.67 16.96 7.96
C ARG A 107 4.39 17.19 9.28
N THR A 108 3.93 16.53 10.34
CA THR A 108 4.52 16.71 11.67
C THR A 108 5.78 15.86 11.86
N GLY A 109 5.90 14.73 11.17
CA GLY A 109 6.99 13.79 11.37
C GLY A 109 6.92 13.08 12.72
N GLY A 110 7.99 12.32 13.04
CA GLY A 110 8.13 11.65 14.33
C GLY A 110 7.24 10.44 14.52
N ASP A 111 6.63 10.34 15.70
CA ASP A 111 5.87 9.18 16.14
C ASP A 111 4.46 9.11 15.53
N PRO A 112 3.85 7.91 15.48
CA PRO A 112 2.51 7.74 14.93
C PRO A 112 1.45 8.46 15.78
N VAL A 113 0.50 9.12 15.12
CA VAL A 113 -0.68 9.73 15.78
C VAL A 113 -1.62 8.68 16.36
N ARG A 114 -1.63 7.46 15.78
CA ARG A 114 -2.40 6.31 16.26
C ARG A 114 -1.68 5.01 15.95
N THR A 115 -1.84 4.04 16.86
CA THR A 115 -1.28 2.69 16.70
C THR A 115 -2.28 1.67 17.23
N THR A 116 -2.45 0.57 16.53
CA THR A 116 -3.25 -0.59 16.97
C THR A 116 -2.57 -1.89 16.57
N ASP A 117 -2.94 -2.98 17.22
CA ASP A 117 -2.50 -4.31 16.80
C ASP A 117 -3.25 -4.70 15.51
N GLY A 118 -2.49 -5.10 14.49
CA GLY A 118 -3.01 -5.55 13.21
C GLY A 118 -3.22 -7.06 13.15
N HIS A 119 -2.88 -7.65 11.99
CA HIS A 119 -2.97 -9.11 11.81
C HIS A 119 -1.93 -9.86 12.68
N GLY A 120 -2.34 -11.00 13.23
CA GLY A 120 -1.52 -11.77 14.18
C GLY A 120 -0.31 -12.50 13.57
N GLY A 121 -0.30 -12.72 12.25
CA GLY A 121 0.79 -13.37 11.54
C GLY A 121 1.92 -12.41 11.18
N ILE A 122 3.12 -12.97 10.97
CA ILE A 122 4.33 -12.22 10.58
C ILE A 122 4.55 -12.16 9.06
N LYS A 123 3.75 -12.90 8.30
CA LYS A 123 3.78 -12.87 6.83
C LYS A 123 3.34 -11.49 6.34
N GLY A 124 3.61 -11.22 5.06
CA GLY A 124 3.34 -9.90 4.47
C GLY A 124 1.91 -9.41 4.69
N SER A 125 1.76 -8.18 5.15
CA SER A 125 0.49 -7.46 5.22
C SER A 125 0.46 -6.30 4.23
N ARG A 126 -0.74 -5.91 3.82
CA ARG A 126 -0.96 -4.78 2.90
C ARG A 126 -2.04 -3.87 3.47
N VAL A 127 -1.98 -2.60 3.09
CA VAL A 127 -2.94 -1.58 3.51
C VAL A 127 -3.40 -0.78 2.31
N THR A 128 -4.67 -0.41 2.31
CA THR A 128 -5.27 0.56 1.38
C THR A 128 -6.32 1.39 2.09
N TRP A 129 -6.53 2.63 1.66
CA TRP A 129 -7.63 3.46 2.09
C TRP A 129 -8.87 3.14 1.27
N MET A 130 -10.04 3.27 1.89
CA MET A 130 -11.33 3.01 1.24
C MET A 130 -11.96 4.34 0.77
N GLY A 131 -11.23 5.08 -0.06
CA GLY A 131 -11.66 6.38 -0.59
C GLY A 131 -11.99 7.36 0.53
N ASP A 132 -13.10 8.07 0.40
CA ASP A 132 -13.56 9.09 1.33
C ASP A 132 -14.39 8.52 2.51
N LEU A 133 -14.38 7.19 2.70
CA LEU A 133 -15.19 6.53 3.74
C LEU A 133 -14.56 6.61 5.15
N ASP A 134 -13.44 7.29 5.33
CA ASP A 134 -12.65 7.30 6.57
C ASP A 134 -12.36 5.90 7.13
N LYS A 135 -12.17 4.94 6.23
CA LYS A 135 -11.89 3.55 6.56
C LYS A 135 -10.63 3.06 5.88
N ILE A 136 -10.00 2.11 6.54
CA ILE A 136 -8.76 1.47 6.08
C ILE A 136 -9.03 -0.01 5.95
N ALA A 137 -8.69 -0.58 4.80
CA ALA A 137 -8.66 -2.02 4.62
C ALA A 137 -7.22 -2.53 4.74
N THR A 138 -7.03 -3.59 5.50
CA THR A 138 -5.76 -4.30 5.59
C THR A 138 -5.93 -5.76 5.25
N THR A 139 -4.95 -6.34 4.60
CA THR A 139 -4.84 -7.78 4.41
C THR A 139 -3.61 -8.31 5.14
N GLY A 140 -3.68 -9.55 5.58
CA GLY A 140 -2.59 -10.18 6.31
C GLY A 140 -2.91 -11.63 6.64
N PHE A 141 -2.24 -12.14 7.65
CA PHE A 141 -2.38 -13.52 8.09
C PHE A 141 -2.75 -13.60 9.57
N SER A 142 -3.56 -14.61 9.92
CA SER A 142 -3.78 -15.00 11.31
C SER A 142 -2.52 -15.61 11.91
N LYS A 143 -2.51 -15.86 13.23
CA LYS A 143 -1.45 -16.65 13.89
C LYS A 143 -1.37 -18.09 13.33
N MET A 144 -2.47 -18.60 12.80
CA MET A 144 -2.57 -19.91 12.18
C MET A 144 -2.22 -19.91 10.68
N SER A 145 -1.77 -18.76 10.16
CA SER A 145 -1.45 -18.55 8.75
C SER A 145 -2.64 -18.52 7.79
N ASP A 146 -3.87 -18.34 8.29
CA ASP A 146 -5.02 -18.09 7.43
C ASP A 146 -4.95 -16.67 6.86
N ARG A 147 -5.30 -16.50 5.59
CA ARG A 147 -5.40 -15.16 4.99
C ARG A 147 -6.63 -14.43 5.52
N GLN A 148 -6.43 -13.19 5.91
CA GLN A 148 -7.48 -12.34 6.48
C GLN A 148 -7.53 -10.99 5.80
N VAL A 149 -8.72 -10.42 5.75
CA VAL A 149 -8.95 -9.00 5.47
C VAL A 149 -9.62 -8.37 6.68
N SER A 150 -9.15 -7.20 7.08
CA SER A 150 -9.73 -6.43 8.19
C SER A 150 -10.04 -5.03 7.73
N VAL A 151 -11.14 -4.49 8.26
CA VAL A 151 -11.54 -3.09 8.04
C VAL A 151 -11.50 -2.35 9.37
N TRP A 152 -10.93 -1.17 9.34
CA TRP A 152 -10.65 -0.33 10.49
C TRP A 152 -11.27 1.05 10.30
N GLU A 153 -11.76 1.62 11.39
CA GLU A 153 -12.15 3.02 11.46
C GLU A 153 -10.89 3.90 11.52
N ALA A 154 -10.71 4.87 10.63
CA ALA A 154 -9.51 5.71 10.61
C ALA A 154 -9.41 6.62 11.85
N GLY A 155 -10.56 7.06 12.39
CA GLY A 155 -10.64 7.98 13.51
C GLY A 155 -9.99 7.46 14.80
N ASN A 156 -10.12 6.18 15.11
CA ASN A 156 -9.63 5.57 16.36
C ASN A 156 -8.81 4.29 16.14
N LEU A 157 -8.66 3.81 14.89
CA LEU A 157 -8.11 2.51 14.51
C LEU A 157 -8.86 1.33 15.16
N GLY A 158 -10.14 1.51 15.46
CA GLY A 158 -11.01 0.42 15.91
C GLY A 158 -11.24 -0.60 14.78
N ASN A 159 -11.12 -1.89 15.11
CA ASN A 159 -11.43 -2.94 14.16
C ASN A 159 -12.94 -3.05 13.98
N ILE A 160 -13.44 -2.78 12.77
CA ILE A 160 -14.88 -2.90 12.44
C ILE A 160 -15.20 -4.36 12.15
N LYS A 161 -14.38 -5.03 11.35
CA LYS A 161 -14.59 -6.43 10.96
C LYS A 161 -13.31 -7.06 10.45
N THR A 162 -13.14 -8.33 10.80
CA THR A 162 -12.11 -9.21 10.23
C THR A 162 -12.78 -10.42 9.60
N ILE A 163 -12.41 -10.74 8.37
CA ILE A 163 -12.90 -11.89 7.61
C ILE A 163 -11.72 -12.79 7.30
N THR A 164 -11.85 -14.06 7.57
CA THR A 164 -10.91 -15.09 7.14
C THR A 164 -11.29 -15.54 5.74
N LEU A 165 -10.34 -15.54 4.81
CA LEU A 165 -10.54 -15.88 3.41
C LEU A 165 -10.27 -17.37 3.16
N ASP A 166 -9.04 -17.80 3.36
CA ASP A 166 -8.55 -19.16 3.11
C ASP A 166 -7.17 -19.39 3.77
N GLN A 167 -6.56 -20.53 3.47
CA GLN A 167 -5.25 -20.95 4.01
C GLN A 167 -4.10 -20.92 2.98
N SER A 168 -4.28 -20.24 1.86
CA SER A 168 -3.22 -20.12 0.85
C SER A 168 -2.04 -19.29 1.33
N ALA A 169 -0.85 -19.53 0.77
CA ALA A 169 0.39 -18.91 1.23
C ALA A 169 0.65 -17.51 0.66
N GLY A 170 0.00 -17.15 -0.46
CA GLY A 170 0.24 -15.89 -1.17
C GLY A 170 -0.31 -14.68 -0.43
N VAL A 171 0.42 -13.57 -0.46
CA VAL A 171 -0.05 -12.29 0.09
C VAL A 171 -1.20 -11.77 -0.74
N VAL A 172 -2.26 -11.34 -0.06
CA VAL A 172 -3.43 -10.71 -0.68
C VAL A 172 -3.16 -9.22 -0.88
N MET A 173 -3.39 -8.73 -2.09
CA MET A 173 -3.24 -7.32 -2.45
C MET A 173 -4.63 -6.66 -2.46
N PRO A 174 -4.91 -5.72 -1.54
CA PRO A 174 -6.18 -4.99 -1.54
C PRO A 174 -6.07 -3.81 -2.52
N PHE A 175 -7.16 -3.59 -3.26
CA PHE A 175 -7.31 -2.45 -4.15
C PHE A 175 -8.72 -1.89 -4.01
N TRP A 176 -8.83 -0.59 -3.73
CA TRP A 176 -10.09 0.11 -3.61
C TRP A 176 -10.41 0.88 -4.88
N THR A 177 -11.67 0.88 -5.30
CA THR A 177 -12.14 1.61 -6.48
C THR A 177 -13.15 2.69 -6.12
N ASP A 178 -13.32 3.67 -7.02
CA ASP A 178 -14.27 4.78 -6.84
C ASP A 178 -15.72 4.32 -6.76
N ASN A 179 -16.03 3.11 -7.24
CA ASN A 179 -17.36 2.48 -7.12
C ASN A 179 -17.62 1.84 -5.75
N ASN A 180 -16.81 2.13 -4.75
CA ASN A 180 -16.89 1.57 -3.39
C ASN A 180 -16.75 0.04 -3.35
N ILE A 181 -15.91 -0.50 -4.22
CA ILE A 181 -15.61 -1.92 -4.28
C ILE A 181 -14.18 -2.17 -3.81
N LEU A 182 -14.01 -3.09 -2.86
CA LEU A 182 -12.71 -3.61 -2.46
C LEU A 182 -12.40 -4.88 -3.25
N PHE A 183 -11.43 -4.80 -4.14
CA PHE A 183 -10.86 -5.96 -4.81
C PHE A 183 -9.72 -6.56 -4.00
N LEU A 184 -9.67 -7.87 -3.95
CA LEU A 184 -8.62 -8.63 -3.29
C LEU A 184 -7.94 -9.54 -4.31
N GLY A 185 -6.76 -9.18 -4.76
CA GLY A 185 -5.95 -9.97 -5.69
C GLY A 185 -4.97 -10.87 -4.93
N ALA A 186 -4.89 -12.13 -5.29
CA ALA A 186 -3.93 -13.04 -4.69
C ALA A 186 -3.46 -14.11 -5.68
N PHE A 187 -2.17 -14.47 -5.60
CA PHE A 187 -1.67 -15.66 -6.27
C PHE A 187 -2.01 -16.90 -5.45
N THR A 188 -2.57 -17.90 -6.09
CA THR A 188 -2.76 -19.24 -5.51
C THR A 188 -1.83 -20.21 -6.24
N SER A 189 -1.39 -21.25 -5.55
CA SER A 189 -0.52 -22.29 -6.11
C SER A 189 -1.23 -23.23 -7.11
N ILE A 190 -2.50 -23.04 -7.36
CA ILE A 190 -3.30 -23.81 -8.33
C ILE A 190 -3.29 -23.07 -9.67
N LYS A 191 -3.16 -23.78 -10.76
CA LYS A 191 -2.94 -23.41 -12.18
C LYS A 191 -3.59 -22.14 -12.78
N TRP A 192 -4.26 -21.29 -12.00
CA TRP A 192 -4.90 -20.04 -12.45
C TRP A 192 -4.39 -18.87 -11.61
N PRO A 193 -3.85 -17.81 -12.22
CA PRO A 193 -3.07 -16.80 -11.52
C PRO A 193 -3.85 -15.82 -10.64
N PHE A 194 -5.18 -15.76 -10.69
CA PHE A 194 -5.94 -14.74 -9.98
C PHE A 194 -7.19 -15.28 -9.31
N VAL A 195 -7.26 -15.17 -8.00
CA VAL A 195 -8.53 -15.24 -7.26
C VAL A 195 -8.86 -13.81 -6.85
N ASN A 196 -9.90 -13.25 -7.46
CA ASN A 196 -10.43 -11.95 -7.09
C ASN A 196 -11.58 -12.16 -6.12
N PHE A 197 -11.47 -11.62 -4.92
CA PHE A 197 -12.58 -11.50 -4.00
C PHE A 197 -13.18 -10.10 -4.17
N LEU A 198 -14.47 -10.06 -4.39
CA LEU A 198 -15.25 -8.83 -4.46
C LEU A 198 -15.94 -8.62 -3.12
N ILE A 199 -15.68 -7.52 -2.46
CA ILE A 199 -16.44 -7.10 -1.28
C ILE A 199 -17.26 -5.88 -1.69
N THR A 200 -18.56 -6.06 -1.87
CA THR A 200 -19.50 -5.00 -2.22
C THR A 200 -20.35 -4.63 -1.02
N GLU A 201 -20.55 -3.32 -0.85
CA GLU A 201 -21.53 -2.62 0.00
C GLU A 201 -21.41 -2.73 1.51
N LEU A 202 -21.37 -1.57 2.14
CA LEU A 202 -21.77 -1.28 3.53
C LEU A 202 -23.25 -0.85 3.49
N PRO A 203 -24.18 -1.50 4.17
CA PRO A 203 -24.23 -1.91 5.56
C PRO A 203 -24.39 -3.41 5.83
N SER A 204 -24.40 -4.26 4.84
CA SER A 204 -24.49 -5.71 5.05
C SER A 204 -23.33 -6.47 4.41
N TRP A 205 -22.20 -6.50 5.08
CA TRP A 205 -21.00 -7.26 4.72
C TRP A 205 -21.24 -8.79 4.63
N GLN A 206 -22.15 -9.24 3.79
CA GLN A 206 -22.52 -10.66 3.77
C GLN A 206 -22.11 -11.42 2.51
N ARG A 207 -21.50 -10.77 1.50
CA ARG A 207 -21.08 -11.49 0.31
C ARG A 207 -19.60 -11.28 -0.01
N VAL A 208 -18.79 -12.27 0.28
CA VAL A 208 -17.52 -12.49 -0.39
C VAL A 208 -17.84 -13.36 -1.61
N GLN A 209 -17.87 -12.79 -2.79
CA GLN A 209 -17.98 -13.57 -4.03
C GLN A 209 -16.59 -13.74 -4.63
N SER A 210 -16.20 -14.99 -4.84
CA SER A 210 -15.02 -15.30 -5.65
C SER A 210 -15.41 -15.17 -7.14
N CYS A 211 -14.89 -14.17 -7.82
CA CYS A 211 -14.99 -14.07 -9.27
C CYS A 211 -13.69 -14.60 -9.88
N ILE A 212 -13.79 -15.68 -10.63
CA ILE A 212 -12.70 -16.19 -11.48
C ILE A 212 -12.95 -15.59 -12.87
N PHE A 213 -12.09 -14.67 -13.31
CA PHE A 213 -12.10 -14.22 -14.70
C PHE A 213 -11.15 -15.10 -15.50
N PRO A 214 -11.63 -15.83 -16.52
CA PRO A 214 -10.75 -16.44 -17.51
C PRO A 214 -10.10 -15.34 -18.36
N ILE A 215 -8.80 -15.42 -18.56
CA ILE A 215 -8.06 -14.66 -19.58
C ILE A 215 -8.23 -15.36 -20.92
#